data_07942f4079e3d4c3c155ff5c9bab2e43
#
_entry.id   07942f4079e3d4c3c155ff5c9bab2e43
#
_cell.length_a   1.000
_cell.length_b   1.000
_cell.length_c   1.000
_cell.angle_alpha   90.00
_cell.angle_beta   90.00
_cell.angle_gamma   90.00
#
_symmetry.space_group_name_H-M   'P 1'
#
loop_
_entity.id
_entity.type
_entity.pdbx_description
1 polymer ?
#
loop_
_entity_poly.entity_id
_entity_poly.type
_entity_poly.pdbx_seq_one_letter_code
_entity_poly.pdbx_strand_id
1 'polypeptide(L)'
;MKRRNFIKNTAATSALLSLSGLSLSSFSTVKEKKITILHTNDVHSHIDPFPENHPRNPSMGGVARRANIIEQIRKEEENVLLLDAGDIFQGTPYFNYYGGELEFKLMSMMKYDLATLGNHDFDNGIDGFFAQLPHANFDFVSANYDFKNTELNGIVKSYKTFIKNGIKIGVFGLGIELEGLVDKKLYKETKYNNPVEVATDITKTLKETEKCDLIICLSHLGFDYKNEKDKPSDLKLAAATQDIDLIIGGHTHTFLDKPVIKTNKAGKQVVINQVGAYGINLGRIDFYFSDETKYISKEKNIVVI
;
A
#
# COMPACT_ATOMS: atom_id res chain seq x y z
N MET A 1 25.63 -67.00 -3.56
CA MET A 1 24.63 -66.87 -2.49
C MET A 1 23.45 -67.79 -2.77
N LYS A 2 23.09 -68.68 -1.84
CA LYS A 2 21.98 -69.62 -2.05
C LYS A 2 20.63 -68.87 -1.86
N ARG A 3 19.67 -69.08 -2.78
CA ARG A 3 18.34 -68.45 -2.78
C ARG A 3 17.62 -68.44 -1.38
N ARG A 4 17.91 -69.42 -0.57
CA ARG A 4 17.34 -69.56 0.78
C ARG A 4 17.83 -68.49 1.77
N ASN A 5 19.03 -67.95 1.61
CA ASN A 5 19.57 -66.90 2.46
C ASN A 5 19.08 -65.52 2.05
N PHE A 6 18.74 -65.31 0.77
CA PHE A 6 18.11 -64.10 0.29
C PHE A 6 16.70 -63.91 0.84
N ILE A 7 15.91 -65.00 0.84
CA ILE A 7 14.51 -64.96 1.36
C ILE A 7 14.48 -64.76 2.87
N LYS A 8 15.43 -65.33 3.63
CA LYS A 8 15.54 -65.11 5.08
C LYS A 8 15.93 -63.71 5.45
N ASN A 9 16.83 -63.11 4.72
CA ASN A 9 17.25 -61.70 4.94
C ASN A 9 16.16 -60.70 4.54
N THR A 10 15.40 -60.99 3.48
CA THR A 10 14.26 -60.11 3.06
C THR A 10 13.11 -60.15 4.05
N ALA A 11 12.82 -61.34 4.61
CA ALA A 11 11.78 -61.51 5.62
C ALA A 11 12.14 -60.85 6.99
N ALA A 12 13.46 -60.87 7.37
CA ALA A 12 13.95 -60.20 8.58
C ALA A 12 13.90 -58.66 8.46
N THR A 13 14.16 -58.13 7.28
CA THR A 13 14.11 -56.67 7.03
C THR A 13 12.66 -56.17 7.01
N SER A 14 11.71 -56.96 6.53
CA SER A 14 10.29 -56.60 6.53
C SER A 14 9.64 -56.65 7.94
N ALA A 15 10.14 -57.49 8.84
CA ALA A 15 9.62 -57.59 10.21
C ALA A 15 10.18 -56.48 11.13
N LEU A 16 11.32 -55.89 10.82
CA LEU A 16 11.91 -54.73 11.55
C LEU A 16 11.26 -53.42 11.19
N LEU A 17 10.64 -53.30 10.02
CA LEU A 17 9.89 -52.10 9.57
C LEU A 17 8.47 -52.02 10.13
N SER A 18 7.94 -53.12 10.68
CA SER A 18 6.57 -53.13 11.25
C SER A 18 6.51 -52.91 12.77
N LEU A 19 7.70 -52.77 13.46
CA LEU A 19 7.78 -52.52 14.91
C LEU A 19 8.32 -51.14 15.28
N SER A 20 8.80 -50.38 14.36
CA SER A 20 8.94 -48.95 14.55
C SER A 20 7.59 -48.30 14.27
N GLY A 21 6.84 -48.05 15.31
CA GLY A 21 5.75 -47.10 15.29
C GLY A 21 6.30 -45.72 14.86
N LEU A 22 6.52 -45.57 13.56
CA LEU A 22 6.64 -44.28 12.98
C LEU A 22 5.28 -43.62 13.22
N SER A 23 5.17 -42.90 14.33
CA SER A 23 4.23 -41.82 14.43
C SER A 23 4.44 -41.04 13.15
N LEU A 24 3.53 -41.19 12.21
CA LEU A 24 3.26 -40.14 11.21
C LEU A 24 2.93 -38.93 12.07
N SER A 25 3.95 -38.24 12.57
CA SER A 25 3.79 -36.86 12.94
C SER A 25 3.16 -36.25 11.71
N SER A 26 1.86 -36.01 11.77
CA SER A 26 1.17 -35.15 10.85
C SER A 26 2.02 -33.88 10.85
N PHE A 27 2.83 -33.69 9.82
CA PHE A 27 3.33 -32.38 9.49
C PHE A 27 2.06 -31.58 9.26
N SER A 28 1.60 -30.93 10.32
CA SER A 28 0.66 -29.83 10.19
C SER A 28 1.37 -28.89 9.23
N THR A 29 0.95 -28.91 7.98
CA THR A 29 1.38 -27.87 7.03
C THR A 29 0.86 -26.58 7.63
N VAL A 30 1.74 -25.84 8.30
CA VAL A 30 1.45 -24.50 8.77
C VAL A 30 0.92 -23.77 7.54
N LYS A 31 -0.40 -23.49 7.56
CA LYS A 31 -1.05 -22.88 6.41
C LYS A 31 -0.55 -21.44 6.32
N GLU A 32 0.42 -21.22 5.46
CA GLU A 32 0.97 -19.91 5.22
C GLU A 32 -0.16 -18.96 4.78
N LYS A 33 -0.29 -17.82 5.47
CA LYS A 33 -1.27 -16.81 5.16
C LYS A 33 -0.64 -15.76 4.26
N LYS A 34 -1.32 -15.41 3.19
CA LYS A 34 -0.87 -14.41 2.22
C LYS A 34 -1.79 -13.21 2.22
N ILE A 35 -1.21 -12.02 2.16
CA ILE A 35 -1.89 -10.74 1.93
C ILE A 35 -1.23 -10.07 0.72
N THR A 36 -2.02 -9.72 -0.27
CA THR A 36 -1.58 -8.98 -1.46
C THR A 36 -1.97 -7.52 -1.32
N ILE A 37 -0.98 -6.64 -1.32
CA ILE A 37 -1.17 -5.19 -1.35
C ILE A 37 -0.98 -4.73 -2.79
N LEU A 38 -2.02 -4.12 -3.35
CA LEU A 38 -1.97 -3.37 -4.59
C LEU A 38 -2.00 -1.89 -4.27
N HIS A 39 -1.26 -1.08 -5.04
CA HIS A 39 -1.29 0.35 -4.80
C HIS A 39 -1.03 1.21 -6.03
N THR A 40 -1.54 2.43 -5.96
CA THR A 40 -1.26 3.54 -6.87
C THR A 40 -0.85 4.78 -6.08
N ASN A 41 -0.31 5.76 -6.76
CA ASN A 41 -0.02 7.11 -6.29
C ASN A 41 0.00 8.07 -7.48
N ASP A 42 -0.26 9.34 -7.24
CA ASP A 42 -0.11 10.43 -8.21
C ASP A 42 -0.79 10.12 -9.57
N VAL A 43 -2.04 9.65 -9.50
CA VAL A 43 -2.78 9.26 -10.73
C VAL A 43 -3.15 10.50 -11.54
N HIS A 44 -3.36 11.65 -10.89
CA HIS A 44 -3.55 12.95 -11.51
C HIS A 44 -4.61 12.96 -12.61
N SER A 45 -5.78 12.38 -12.31
CA SER A 45 -6.92 12.37 -13.24
C SER A 45 -6.63 11.76 -14.62
N HIS A 46 -5.55 10.96 -14.75
CA HIS A 46 -5.21 10.26 -16.00
C HIS A 46 -6.15 9.06 -16.20
N ILE A 47 -7.25 9.32 -16.91
CA ILE A 47 -8.30 8.33 -17.22
C ILE A 47 -7.93 7.53 -18.46
N ASP A 48 -7.60 8.24 -19.56
CA ASP A 48 -7.18 7.62 -20.81
C ASP A 48 -5.72 7.16 -20.77
N PRO A 49 -5.34 6.15 -21.56
CA PRO A 49 -3.94 5.86 -21.80
C PRO A 49 -3.26 7.02 -22.54
N PHE A 50 -1.96 7.16 -22.36
CA PHE A 50 -1.18 8.09 -23.15
C PHE A 50 -1.30 7.76 -24.66
N PRO A 51 -1.30 8.79 -25.54
CA PRO A 51 -1.32 8.58 -26.99
C PRO A 51 -0.16 7.70 -27.49
N GLU A 52 -0.37 6.98 -28.58
CA GLU A 52 0.68 6.12 -29.19
C GLU A 52 1.96 6.91 -29.56
N ASN A 53 1.82 8.18 -29.91
CA ASN A 53 2.93 9.05 -30.28
C ASN A 53 3.51 9.84 -29.08
N HIS A 54 3.13 9.52 -27.86
CA HIS A 54 3.68 10.20 -26.67
C HIS A 54 5.17 9.89 -26.51
N PRO A 55 6.04 10.92 -26.34
CA PRO A 55 7.49 10.76 -26.47
C PRO A 55 8.15 9.89 -25.40
N ARG A 56 7.53 9.78 -24.21
CA ARG A 56 8.09 9.04 -23.08
C ARG A 56 7.25 7.80 -22.68
N ASN A 57 5.95 7.89 -22.82
CA ASN A 57 5.01 6.87 -22.31
C ASN A 57 3.99 6.44 -23.36
N PRO A 58 4.41 6.02 -24.59
CA PRO A 58 3.48 5.71 -25.65
C PRO A 58 2.52 4.56 -25.24
N SER A 59 1.23 4.79 -25.38
CA SER A 59 0.16 3.85 -25.07
C SER A 59 0.10 3.32 -23.64
N MET A 60 0.85 3.90 -22.70
CA MET A 60 0.89 3.47 -21.30
C MET A 60 -0.27 4.04 -20.48
N GLY A 61 -0.61 3.37 -19.36
CA GLY A 61 -1.63 3.79 -18.42
C GLY A 61 -3.05 3.48 -18.91
N GLY A 62 -4.00 4.25 -18.38
CA GLY A 62 -5.42 4.11 -18.65
C GLY A 62 -6.17 3.30 -17.59
N VAL A 63 -7.26 3.91 -17.08
CA VAL A 63 -8.03 3.36 -15.96
C VAL A 63 -8.68 2.01 -16.30
N ALA A 64 -9.17 1.83 -17.53
CA ALA A 64 -9.80 0.58 -17.95
C ALA A 64 -8.81 -0.60 -17.94
N ARG A 65 -7.59 -0.38 -18.41
CA ARG A 65 -6.53 -1.41 -18.38
C ARG A 65 -6.12 -1.73 -16.96
N ARG A 66 -5.94 -0.70 -16.12
CA ARG A 66 -5.64 -0.88 -14.69
C ARG A 66 -6.74 -1.66 -13.99
N ALA A 67 -8.01 -1.37 -14.26
CA ALA A 67 -9.14 -2.10 -13.71
C ALA A 67 -9.11 -3.59 -14.09
N ASN A 68 -8.80 -3.93 -15.34
CA ASN A 68 -8.66 -5.31 -15.79
C ASN A 68 -7.55 -6.06 -15.05
N ILE A 69 -6.38 -5.42 -14.87
CA ILE A 69 -5.25 -6.02 -14.13
C ILE A 69 -5.64 -6.27 -12.67
N ILE A 70 -6.28 -5.31 -12.02
CA ILE A 70 -6.76 -5.44 -10.64
C ILE A 70 -7.78 -6.59 -10.53
N GLU A 71 -8.72 -6.67 -11.47
CA GLU A 71 -9.72 -7.75 -11.51
C GLU A 71 -9.09 -9.13 -11.68
N GLN A 72 -8.11 -9.26 -12.57
CA GLN A 72 -7.36 -10.51 -12.76
C GLN A 72 -6.64 -10.93 -11.48
N ILE A 73 -5.94 -10.01 -10.82
CA ILE A 73 -5.25 -10.31 -9.56
C ILE A 73 -6.25 -10.74 -8.49
N ARG A 74 -7.41 -10.10 -8.39
CA ARG A 74 -8.45 -10.48 -7.43
C ARG A 74 -9.11 -11.84 -7.70
N LYS A 75 -9.05 -12.34 -8.94
CA LYS A 75 -9.46 -13.71 -9.27
C LYS A 75 -8.43 -14.76 -8.82
N GLU A 76 -7.16 -14.37 -8.78
CA GLU A 76 -6.04 -15.24 -8.38
C GLU A 76 -5.77 -15.19 -6.87
N GLU A 77 -6.06 -14.07 -6.22
CA GLU A 77 -5.69 -13.76 -4.84
C GLU A 77 -6.95 -13.40 -4.01
N GLU A 78 -7.20 -14.16 -2.96
CA GLU A 78 -8.38 -13.96 -2.11
C GLU A 78 -8.27 -12.73 -1.18
N ASN A 79 -7.05 -12.42 -0.72
CA ASN A 79 -6.81 -11.42 0.32
C ASN A 79 -6.05 -10.22 -0.26
N VAL A 80 -6.76 -9.43 -1.05
CA VAL A 80 -6.24 -8.21 -1.69
C VAL A 80 -6.68 -6.97 -0.93
N LEU A 81 -5.78 -6.02 -0.75
CA LEU A 81 -6.03 -4.66 -0.31
C LEU A 81 -5.50 -3.70 -1.38
N LEU A 82 -6.35 -2.82 -1.90
CA LEU A 82 -6.01 -1.84 -2.93
C LEU A 82 -6.01 -0.44 -2.33
N LEU A 83 -4.85 0.21 -2.34
CA LEU A 83 -4.55 1.46 -1.64
C LEU A 83 -4.07 2.55 -2.61
N ASP A 84 -4.25 3.82 -2.21
CA ASP A 84 -3.72 4.96 -2.96
C ASP A 84 -2.99 5.96 -2.05
N ALA A 85 -1.85 6.47 -2.51
CA ALA A 85 -1.00 7.38 -1.74
C ALA A 85 -1.19 8.86 -2.11
N GLY A 86 -2.37 9.25 -2.62
CA GLY A 86 -2.76 10.63 -2.86
C GLY A 86 -2.36 11.17 -4.24
N ASP A 87 -2.71 12.45 -4.46
CA ASP A 87 -2.68 13.12 -5.75
C ASP A 87 -3.53 12.38 -6.79
N ILE A 88 -4.79 12.16 -6.41
CA ILE A 88 -5.82 11.56 -7.27
C ILE A 88 -6.27 12.60 -8.30
N PHE A 89 -6.42 13.84 -7.85
CA PHE A 89 -6.96 14.97 -8.60
C PHE A 89 -5.90 15.67 -9.44
N GLN A 90 -6.39 16.54 -10.33
CA GLN A 90 -5.60 17.47 -11.16
C GLN A 90 -4.70 16.76 -12.20
N GLY A 91 -4.47 17.42 -13.33
CA GLY A 91 -3.52 16.98 -14.37
C GLY A 91 -4.13 16.75 -15.74
N THR A 92 -5.46 16.55 -15.84
CA THR A 92 -6.15 16.40 -17.13
C THR A 92 -7.44 17.24 -17.21
N PRO A 93 -8.00 17.46 -18.41
CA PRO A 93 -9.27 18.15 -18.55
C PRO A 93 -10.45 17.47 -17.82
N TYR A 94 -10.36 16.19 -17.51
CA TYR A 94 -11.39 15.48 -16.76
C TYR A 94 -11.62 16.11 -15.38
N PHE A 95 -10.53 16.37 -14.64
CA PHE A 95 -10.66 17.06 -13.35
C PHE A 95 -11.28 18.45 -13.49
N ASN A 96 -10.86 19.23 -14.49
CA ASN A 96 -11.41 20.57 -14.71
C ASN A 96 -12.92 20.55 -15.01
N TYR A 97 -13.41 19.47 -15.62
CA TYR A 97 -14.82 19.33 -16.00
C TYR A 97 -15.66 18.70 -14.89
N TYR A 98 -15.15 17.64 -14.24
CA TYR A 98 -15.89 16.84 -13.25
C TYR A 98 -15.55 17.15 -11.80
N GLY A 99 -14.48 17.90 -11.54
CA GLY A 99 -14.07 18.33 -10.19
C GLY A 99 -13.70 17.21 -9.21
N GLY A 100 -13.37 16.02 -9.72
CA GLY A 100 -13.02 14.83 -8.90
C GLY A 100 -14.10 13.76 -8.83
N GLU A 101 -15.33 14.05 -9.28
CA GLU A 101 -16.44 13.07 -9.29
C GLU A 101 -16.10 11.82 -10.09
N LEU A 102 -15.54 12.00 -11.29
CA LEU A 102 -15.18 10.89 -12.18
C LEU A 102 -14.12 10.00 -11.56
N GLU A 103 -13.09 10.59 -10.99
CA GLU A 103 -11.98 9.90 -10.33
C GLU A 103 -12.49 9.01 -9.19
N PHE A 104 -13.31 9.54 -8.30
CA PHE A 104 -13.85 8.78 -7.17
C PHE A 104 -14.82 7.69 -7.61
N LYS A 105 -15.63 7.92 -8.63
CA LYS A 105 -16.49 6.89 -9.22
C LYS A 105 -15.67 5.74 -9.80
N LEU A 106 -14.63 6.03 -10.57
CA LEU A 106 -13.75 5.02 -11.18
C LEU A 106 -12.96 4.23 -10.11
N MET A 107 -12.43 4.90 -9.09
CA MET A 107 -11.79 4.24 -7.96
C MET A 107 -12.76 3.34 -7.20
N SER A 108 -14.00 3.78 -6.99
CA SER A 108 -15.07 2.99 -6.37
C SER A 108 -15.41 1.75 -7.20
N MET A 109 -15.50 1.88 -8.53
CA MET A 109 -15.72 0.73 -9.43
C MET A 109 -14.55 -0.26 -9.38
N MET A 110 -13.31 0.20 -9.27
CA MET A 110 -12.12 -0.64 -9.07
C MET A 110 -12.02 -1.20 -7.64
N LYS A 111 -12.91 -0.78 -6.73
CA LYS A 111 -12.98 -1.20 -5.33
C LYS A 111 -11.69 -0.87 -4.57
N TYR A 112 -11.24 0.37 -4.63
CA TYR A 112 -10.22 0.85 -3.70
C TYR A 112 -10.73 0.68 -2.27
N ASP A 113 -9.83 0.31 -1.36
CA ASP A 113 -10.17 0.08 0.06
C ASP A 113 -9.89 1.32 0.92
N LEU A 114 -8.84 2.10 0.55
CA LEU A 114 -8.40 3.29 1.29
C LEU A 114 -7.48 4.16 0.44
N ALA A 115 -7.53 5.48 0.68
CA ALA A 115 -6.59 6.44 0.11
C ALA A 115 -6.07 7.41 1.18
N THR A 116 -4.95 8.08 0.93
CA THR A 116 -4.55 9.29 1.64
C THR A 116 -4.73 10.52 0.75
N LEU A 117 -4.40 11.70 1.26
CA LEU A 117 -4.51 12.98 0.56
C LEU A 117 -3.12 13.46 0.13
N GLY A 118 -2.98 13.80 -1.14
CA GLY A 118 -1.86 14.57 -1.64
C GLY A 118 -2.16 16.08 -1.69
N ASN A 119 -1.20 16.88 -2.13
CA ASN A 119 -1.39 18.33 -2.23
C ASN A 119 -2.37 18.72 -3.34
N HIS A 120 -2.41 18.01 -4.44
CA HIS A 120 -3.33 18.27 -5.55
C HIS A 120 -4.78 17.84 -5.27
N ASP A 121 -5.02 17.03 -4.25
CA ASP A 121 -6.37 16.72 -3.79
C ASP A 121 -7.06 17.95 -3.15
N PHE A 122 -6.28 19.01 -2.86
CA PHE A 122 -6.81 20.31 -2.41
C PHE A 122 -6.99 21.33 -3.54
N ASP A 123 -6.71 21.03 -4.80
CA ASP A 123 -6.78 22.00 -5.90
C ASP A 123 -8.19 22.57 -6.14
N ASN A 124 -9.22 21.83 -5.79
CA ASN A 124 -10.61 22.29 -5.80
C ASN A 124 -11.10 22.77 -4.41
N GLY A 125 -10.16 22.93 -3.48
CA GLY A 125 -10.40 23.25 -2.09
C GLY A 125 -11.03 22.10 -1.28
N ILE A 126 -11.02 22.25 0.03
CA ILE A 126 -11.70 21.31 0.95
C ILE A 126 -13.19 21.15 0.58
N ASP A 127 -13.86 22.22 0.21
CA ASP A 127 -15.28 22.17 -0.19
C ASP A 127 -15.47 21.31 -1.44
N GLY A 128 -14.60 21.47 -2.45
CA GLY A 128 -14.64 20.68 -3.66
C GLY A 128 -14.37 19.21 -3.39
N PHE A 129 -13.35 18.91 -2.58
CA PHE A 129 -13.06 17.53 -2.15
C PHE A 129 -14.25 16.92 -1.38
N PHE A 130 -14.77 17.64 -0.39
CA PHE A 130 -15.91 17.21 0.42
C PHE A 130 -17.14 16.90 -0.44
N ALA A 131 -17.43 17.75 -1.45
CA ALA A 131 -18.55 17.56 -2.35
C ALA A 131 -18.46 16.25 -3.16
N GLN A 132 -17.26 15.70 -3.37
CA GLN A 132 -17.07 14.46 -4.14
C GLN A 132 -17.13 13.19 -3.26
N LEU A 133 -17.02 13.30 -1.94
CA LEU A 133 -17.04 12.14 -1.03
C LEU A 133 -18.25 11.21 -1.21
N PRO A 134 -19.48 11.68 -1.56
CA PRO A 134 -20.60 10.78 -1.84
C PRO A 134 -20.37 9.82 -3.01
N HIS A 135 -19.37 10.07 -3.86
CA HIS A 135 -18.99 9.22 -5.00
C HIS A 135 -17.89 8.20 -4.66
N ALA A 136 -17.27 8.32 -3.46
CA ALA A 136 -16.24 7.41 -2.97
C ALA A 136 -16.87 6.30 -2.12
N ASN A 137 -16.74 5.03 -2.56
CA ASN A 137 -17.08 3.85 -1.76
C ASN A 137 -15.87 3.31 -0.98
N PHE A 138 -14.93 4.18 -0.65
CA PHE A 138 -13.72 3.93 0.14
C PHE A 138 -13.46 5.13 1.05
N ASP A 139 -12.68 4.91 2.11
CA ASP A 139 -12.38 5.97 3.07
C ASP A 139 -11.04 6.67 2.73
N PHE A 140 -10.84 7.82 3.40
CA PHE A 140 -9.58 8.56 3.38
C PHE A 140 -8.96 8.60 4.78
N VAL A 141 -7.61 8.56 4.82
CA VAL A 141 -6.84 8.72 6.06
C VAL A 141 -5.75 9.77 5.91
N SER A 142 -5.58 10.59 6.94
CA SER A 142 -4.44 11.48 7.11
C SER A 142 -4.23 11.72 8.61
N ALA A 143 -3.06 11.37 9.12
CA ALA A 143 -2.76 11.49 10.53
C ALA A 143 -2.14 12.83 10.89
N ASN A 144 -1.41 13.46 9.97
CA ASN A 144 -0.67 14.70 10.24
C ASN A 144 -1.37 15.98 9.77
N TYR A 145 -2.53 15.88 9.10
CA TYR A 145 -3.42 17.02 8.89
C TYR A 145 -4.49 17.06 9.99
N ASP A 146 -4.52 18.16 10.77
CA ASP A 146 -5.60 18.43 11.70
C ASP A 146 -6.71 19.20 10.97
N PHE A 147 -7.81 18.51 10.73
CA PHE A 147 -9.00 19.03 10.05
C PHE A 147 -10.08 19.57 11.01
N LYS A 148 -9.77 19.72 12.30
CA LYS A 148 -10.76 20.02 13.36
C LYS A 148 -11.71 21.18 13.02
N ASN A 149 -11.22 22.18 12.31
CA ASN A 149 -12.01 23.39 11.96
C ASN A 149 -12.37 23.42 10.47
N THR A 150 -12.54 22.26 9.84
CA THR A 150 -12.90 22.11 8.43
C THR A 150 -14.03 21.09 8.27
N GLU A 151 -14.60 21.01 7.07
CA GLU A 151 -15.65 20.06 6.71
C GLU A 151 -15.17 18.59 6.78
N LEU A 152 -13.86 18.37 6.75
CA LEU A 152 -13.27 17.03 6.80
C LEU A 152 -13.09 16.49 8.23
N ASN A 153 -13.46 17.27 9.26
CA ASN A 153 -13.38 16.86 10.64
C ASN A 153 -14.20 15.59 10.91
N GLY A 154 -13.54 14.55 11.41
CA GLY A 154 -14.18 13.26 11.72
C GLY A 154 -14.50 12.38 10.50
N ILE A 155 -14.34 12.91 9.28
CA ILE A 155 -14.52 12.18 8.02
C ILE A 155 -13.20 11.54 7.61
N VAL A 156 -12.15 12.35 7.42
CA VAL A 156 -10.80 11.84 7.21
C VAL A 156 -10.23 11.46 8.57
N LYS A 157 -9.98 10.18 8.77
CA LYS A 157 -9.46 9.62 10.03
C LYS A 157 -7.94 9.56 10.01
N SER A 158 -7.31 9.43 11.17
CA SER A 158 -5.86 9.27 11.25
C SER A 158 -5.39 7.92 10.70
N TYR A 159 -6.19 6.86 10.91
CA TYR A 159 -5.90 5.50 10.45
C TYR A 159 -7.19 4.68 10.28
N LYS A 160 -7.06 3.55 9.57
CA LYS A 160 -8.09 2.50 9.47
C LYS A 160 -7.45 1.12 9.67
N THR A 161 -8.21 0.19 10.24
CA THR A 161 -7.78 -1.22 10.37
C THR A 161 -8.62 -2.12 9.49
N PHE A 162 -7.98 -3.18 8.97
CA PHE A 162 -8.60 -4.24 8.17
C PHE A 162 -8.25 -5.60 8.77
N ILE A 163 -9.12 -6.58 8.56
CA ILE A 163 -8.83 -7.99 8.87
C ILE A 163 -8.94 -8.78 7.58
N LYS A 164 -7.85 -9.38 7.13
CA LYS A 164 -7.79 -10.25 5.94
C LYS A 164 -7.09 -11.55 6.34
N ASN A 165 -7.72 -12.68 6.09
CA ASN A 165 -7.19 -14.01 6.45
C ASN A 165 -6.74 -14.15 7.93
N GLY A 166 -7.41 -13.43 8.84
CA GLY A 166 -7.06 -13.39 10.26
C GLY A 166 -5.80 -12.57 10.58
N ILE A 167 -5.24 -11.80 9.62
CA ILE A 167 -4.19 -10.82 9.82
C ILE A 167 -4.83 -9.46 10.01
N LYS A 168 -4.48 -8.76 11.10
CA LYS A 168 -4.94 -7.38 11.35
C LYS A 168 -3.93 -6.39 10.75
N ILE A 169 -4.40 -5.57 9.83
CA ILE A 169 -3.61 -4.60 9.06
C ILE A 169 -4.02 -3.20 9.51
N GLY A 170 -3.07 -2.41 10.00
CA GLY A 170 -3.26 -0.99 10.28
C GLY A 170 -2.72 -0.15 9.13
N VAL A 171 -3.52 0.79 8.64
CA VAL A 171 -3.12 1.70 7.57
C VAL A 171 -3.36 3.13 8.01
N PHE A 172 -2.35 3.99 7.93
CA PHE A 172 -2.44 5.41 8.25
C PHE A 172 -1.89 6.26 7.10
N GLY A 173 -2.29 7.54 7.02
CA GLY A 173 -1.88 8.47 5.98
C GLY A 173 -0.98 9.58 6.50
N LEU A 174 -0.06 10.06 5.66
CA LEU A 174 0.74 11.26 5.90
C LEU A 174 0.75 12.12 4.64
N GLY A 175 0.42 13.40 4.78
CA GLY A 175 0.51 14.39 3.71
C GLY A 175 1.73 15.30 3.85
N ILE A 176 2.13 15.92 2.75
CA ILE A 176 3.20 16.93 2.70
C ILE A 176 2.68 18.26 3.26
N GLU A 177 3.61 19.15 3.70
CA GLU A 177 3.25 20.50 4.10
C GLU A 177 2.62 21.28 2.93
N LEU A 178 1.42 21.82 3.16
CA LEU A 178 0.64 22.49 2.12
C LEU A 178 1.08 23.94 1.90
N GLU A 179 1.72 24.57 2.90
CA GLU A 179 2.22 25.94 2.78
C GLU A 179 3.27 26.03 1.67
N GLY A 180 3.08 26.97 0.75
CA GLY A 180 3.93 27.13 -0.43
C GLY A 180 3.63 26.19 -1.61
N LEU A 181 2.79 25.18 -1.43
CA LEU A 181 2.33 24.29 -2.50
C LEU A 181 0.89 24.55 -2.91
N VAL A 182 0.02 24.85 -1.96
CA VAL A 182 -1.41 25.05 -2.14
C VAL A 182 -1.80 26.42 -1.61
N ASP A 183 -2.73 27.15 -2.28
CA ASP A 183 -3.27 28.40 -1.77
C ASP A 183 -3.96 28.16 -0.41
N LYS A 184 -3.64 28.98 0.59
CA LYS A 184 -4.21 28.89 1.94
C LYS A 184 -5.74 28.82 1.95
N LYS A 185 -6.41 29.49 1.00
CA LYS A 185 -7.86 29.47 0.89
C LYS A 185 -8.42 28.09 0.60
N LEU A 186 -7.66 27.23 -0.07
CA LEU A 186 -8.10 25.90 -0.50
C LEU A 186 -8.04 24.89 0.63
N TYR A 187 -7.04 24.97 1.52
CA TYR A 187 -6.92 24.08 2.68
C TYR A 187 -7.41 24.69 4.00
N LYS A 188 -7.93 25.95 3.95
CA LYS A 188 -8.62 26.63 5.06
C LYS A 188 -7.83 26.59 6.39
N GLU A 189 -8.48 26.13 7.46
CA GLU A 189 -7.91 26.01 8.83
C GLU A 189 -7.20 24.68 9.07
N THR A 190 -6.91 23.91 8.04
CA THR A 190 -6.10 22.68 8.16
C THR A 190 -4.73 23.03 8.73
N LYS A 191 -4.31 22.29 9.79
CA LYS A 191 -2.99 22.42 10.38
C LYS A 191 -2.12 21.26 9.98
N TYR A 192 -0.87 21.54 9.66
CA TYR A 192 0.15 20.53 9.42
C TYR A 192 0.90 20.22 10.70
N ASN A 193 1.02 18.93 11.04
CA ASN A 193 1.81 18.44 12.15
C ASN A 193 3.04 17.69 11.64
N ASN A 194 4.10 17.63 12.44
CA ASN A 194 5.34 16.93 12.08
C ASN A 194 5.06 15.45 11.75
N PRO A 195 5.30 14.99 10.53
CA PRO A 195 4.92 13.65 10.11
C PRO A 195 5.70 12.55 10.83
N VAL A 196 6.93 12.78 11.27
CA VAL A 196 7.74 11.79 11.99
C VAL A 196 7.23 11.59 13.42
N GLU A 197 6.86 12.67 14.11
CA GLU A 197 6.26 12.62 15.45
C GLU A 197 4.91 11.90 15.38
N VAL A 198 4.04 12.33 14.46
CA VAL A 198 2.72 11.73 14.26
C VAL A 198 2.83 10.24 13.90
N ALA A 199 3.75 9.88 12.99
CA ALA A 199 3.97 8.48 12.63
C ALA A 199 4.42 7.64 13.83
N THR A 200 5.25 8.21 14.71
CA THR A 200 5.71 7.52 15.92
C THR A 200 4.53 7.20 16.84
N ASP A 201 3.63 8.16 17.08
CA ASP A 201 2.47 7.99 17.94
C ASP A 201 1.42 7.04 17.37
N ILE A 202 1.15 7.17 16.07
CA ILE A 202 0.18 6.30 15.36
C ILE A 202 0.68 4.86 15.31
N THR A 203 1.94 4.63 14.98
CA THR A 203 2.48 3.26 14.92
C THR A 203 2.48 2.58 16.29
N LYS A 204 2.74 3.34 17.35
CA LYS A 204 2.58 2.85 18.73
C LYS A 204 1.13 2.44 19.01
N THR A 205 0.16 3.29 18.64
CA THR A 205 -1.27 2.98 18.79
C THR A 205 -1.65 1.73 18.02
N LEU A 206 -1.25 1.63 16.74
CA LEU A 206 -1.55 0.48 15.90
C LEU A 206 -0.91 -0.81 16.43
N LYS A 207 0.31 -0.72 16.99
CA LYS A 207 1.03 -1.89 17.50
C LYS A 207 0.55 -2.31 18.88
N GLU A 208 0.42 -1.37 19.82
CA GLU A 208 0.17 -1.66 21.22
C GLU A 208 -1.31 -1.74 21.57
N THR A 209 -2.16 -0.88 20.99
CA THR A 209 -3.60 -0.82 21.28
C THR A 209 -4.39 -1.67 20.28
N GLU A 210 -4.21 -1.41 18.98
CA GLU A 210 -4.92 -2.11 17.93
C GLU A 210 -4.40 -3.53 17.69
N LYS A 211 -3.17 -3.85 18.12
CA LYS A 211 -2.52 -5.17 17.94
C LYS A 211 -2.41 -5.57 16.47
N CYS A 212 -2.05 -4.63 15.60
CA CYS A 212 -1.85 -4.90 14.18
C CYS A 212 -0.63 -5.79 13.93
N ASP A 213 -0.79 -6.74 13.03
CA ASP A 213 0.25 -7.64 12.55
C ASP A 213 1.08 -6.99 11.44
N LEU A 214 0.45 -6.15 10.62
CA LEU A 214 1.03 -5.40 9.51
C LEU A 214 0.66 -3.93 9.63
N ILE A 215 1.65 -3.02 9.53
CA ILE A 215 1.45 -1.57 9.60
C ILE A 215 1.94 -0.93 8.30
N ILE A 216 1.03 -0.25 7.60
CA ILE A 216 1.25 0.40 6.31
C ILE A 216 1.08 1.91 6.47
N CYS A 217 2.03 2.67 5.94
CA CYS A 217 1.93 4.12 5.78
C CYS A 217 1.63 4.45 4.31
N LEU A 218 0.54 5.16 4.06
CA LEU A 218 0.28 5.85 2.80
C LEU A 218 0.92 7.24 2.93
N SER A 219 2.04 7.44 2.24
CA SER A 219 2.86 8.64 2.40
C SER A 219 2.79 9.51 1.16
N HIS A 220 2.34 10.75 1.33
CA HIS A 220 2.47 11.77 0.28
C HIS A 220 3.57 12.78 0.63
N LEU A 221 4.67 12.31 1.25
CA LEU A 221 5.80 13.15 1.65
C LEU A 221 6.86 13.30 0.55
N GLY A 222 6.88 12.38 -0.41
CA GLY A 222 7.94 12.25 -1.41
C GLY A 222 9.02 11.25 -1.02
N PHE A 223 9.63 10.61 -2.03
CA PHE A 223 10.60 9.53 -1.84
C PHE A 223 11.89 10.02 -1.15
N ASP A 224 12.53 11.07 -1.71
CA ASP A 224 13.77 11.64 -1.17
C ASP A 224 14.00 13.07 -1.67
N TYR A 225 14.68 13.89 -0.85
CA TYR A 225 15.09 15.27 -1.18
C TYR A 225 16.59 15.44 -0.92
N LYS A 226 17.41 15.22 -1.94
CA LYS A 226 18.88 15.22 -1.84
C LYS A 226 19.46 16.55 -1.34
N ASN A 227 18.82 17.67 -1.72
CA ASN A 227 19.30 19.03 -1.43
C ASN A 227 18.60 19.68 -0.23
N GLU A 228 17.57 19.07 0.33
CA GLU A 228 16.75 19.59 1.44
C GLU A 228 16.84 18.62 2.62
N LYS A 229 17.91 18.71 3.41
CA LYS A 229 18.21 17.73 4.46
C LYS A 229 17.14 17.62 5.53
N ASP A 230 16.45 18.70 5.83
CA ASP A 230 15.44 18.76 6.91
C ASP A 230 14.03 18.43 6.41
N LYS A 231 13.78 18.43 5.10
CA LYS A 231 12.47 18.12 4.53
C LYS A 231 12.14 16.64 4.73
N PRO A 232 10.99 16.32 5.33
CA PRO A 232 10.53 14.93 5.50
C PRO A 232 10.44 14.21 4.16
N SER A 233 10.78 12.91 4.15
CA SER A 233 10.65 12.04 2.98
C SER A 233 10.45 10.59 3.43
N ASP A 234 10.04 9.71 2.53
CA ASP A 234 9.80 8.28 2.82
C ASP A 234 11.07 7.60 3.36
N LEU A 235 12.24 7.93 2.78
CA LEU A 235 13.53 7.38 3.25
C LEU A 235 13.88 7.84 4.68
N LYS A 236 13.61 9.10 4.99
CA LYS A 236 13.86 9.67 6.33
C LYS A 236 12.84 9.15 7.34
N LEU A 237 11.56 9.07 6.94
CA LEU A 237 10.49 8.51 7.76
C LEU A 237 10.80 7.07 8.17
N ALA A 238 11.18 6.22 7.22
CA ALA A 238 11.56 4.83 7.47
C ALA A 238 12.72 4.72 8.47
N ALA A 239 13.76 5.55 8.32
CA ALA A 239 14.92 5.56 9.21
C ALA A 239 14.60 6.13 10.60
N ALA A 240 13.64 7.07 10.69
CA ALA A 240 13.32 7.82 11.91
C ALA A 240 12.23 7.15 12.78
N THR A 241 11.51 6.16 12.28
CA THR A 241 10.39 5.50 12.97
C THR A 241 10.72 4.06 13.32
N GLN A 242 9.77 3.36 13.92
CA GLN A 242 9.79 1.92 14.15
C GLN A 242 8.39 1.35 13.90
N ASP A 243 8.29 0.04 13.69
CA ASP A 243 7.03 -0.69 13.51
C ASP A 243 6.23 -0.38 12.23
N ILE A 244 6.71 0.47 11.31
CA ILE A 244 6.21 0.53 9.93
C ILE A 244 6.80 -0.63 9.16
N ASP A 245 5.96 -1.39 8.47
CA ASP A 245 6.39 -2.51 7.63
C ASP A 245 6.49 -2.11 6.15
N LEU A 246 5.56 -1.24 5.70
CA LEU A 246 5.48 -0.77 4.32
C LEU A 246 5.17 0.72 4.27
N ILE A 247 5.90 1.44 3.45
CA ILE A 247 5.58 2.81 3.03
C ILE A 247 5.22 2.77 1.54
N ILE A 248 4.00 3.18 1.22
CA ILE A 248 3.55 3.45 -0.14
C ILE A 248 3.68 4.95 -0.34
N GLY A 249 4.65 5.37 -1.17
CA GLY A 249 4.99 6.78 -1.37
C GLY A 249 4.29 7.43 -2.56
N GLY A 250 4.26 8.76 -2.56
CA GLY A 250 3.75 9.63 -3.63
C GLY A 250 4.54 10.93 -3.74
N HIS A 251 3.95 11.96 -4.36
CA HIS A 251 4.41 13.34 -4.50
C HIS A 251 5.60 13.57 -5.45
N THR A 252 6.68 12.84 -5.33
CA THR A 252 7.88 13.05 -6.16
C THR A 252 7.84 12.33 -7.50
N HIS A 253 6.74 11.62 -7.81
CA HIS A 253 6.56 10.85 -9.04
C HIS A 253 7.73 9.90 -9.33
N THR A 254 8.31 9.31 -8.28
CA THR A 254 9.50 8.47 -8.40
C THR A 254 9.13 7.11 -8.98
N PHE A 255 9.67 6.77 -10.16
CA PHE A 255 9.54 5.45 -10.76
C PHE A 255 10.61 4.54 -10.18
N LEU A 256 10.23 3.71 -9.21
CA LEU A 256 11.11 2.67 -8.68
C LEU A 256 10.96 1.41 -9.53
N ASP A 257 12.05 0.85 -10.03
CA ASP A 257 12.03 -0.44 -10.75
C ASP A 257 11.62 -1.58 -9.81
N LYS A 258 12.01 -1.46 -8.55
CA LYS A 258 11.67 -2.37 -7.44
C LYS A 258 11.63 -1.60 -6.14
N PRO A 259 10.87 -2.08 -5.12
CA PRO A 259 10.85 -1.50 -3.80
C PRO A 259 12.24 -1.37 -3.18
N VAL A 260 12.42 -0.32 -2.38
CA VAL A 260 13.65 -0.06 -1.62
C VAL A 260 13.45 -0.57 -0.20
N ILE A 261 14.46 -1.24 0.34
CA ILE A 261 14.47 -1.71 1.73
C ILE A 261 15.34 -0.78 2.56
N LYS A 262 14.77 -0.26 3.66
CA LYS A 262 15.47 0.54 4.66
C LYS A 262 15.45 -0.14 6.02
N THR A 263 16.50 0.08 6.80
CA THR A 263 16.53 -0.34 8.20
C THR A 263 16.04 0.80 9.08
N ASN A 264 15.07 0.54 9.95
CA ASN A 264 14.48 1.50 10.86
C ASN A 264 15.25 1.60 12.21
N LYS A 265 14.79 2.47 13.12
CA LYS A 265 15.42 2.65 14.46
C LYS A 265 15.48 1.37 15.29
N ALA A 266 14.59 0.40 15.07
CA ALA A 266 14.56 -0.87 15.79
C ALA A 266 15.38 -1.98 15.09
N GLY A 267 16.12 -1.66 14.03
CA GLY A 267 16.90 -2.64 13.26
C GLY A 267 16.06 -3.52 12.34
N LYS A 268 14.76 -3.23 12.16
CA LYS A 268 13.86 -3.98 11.29
C LYS A 268 13.85 -3.39 9.89
N GLN A 269 13.53 -4.21 8.91
CA GLN A 269 13.37 -3.78 7.52
C GLN A 269 12.02 -3.10 7.30
N VAL A 270 12.03 -1.99 6.55
CA VAL A 270 10.86 -1.28 6.04
C VAL A 270 10.92 -1.31 4.53
N VAL A 271 9.85 -1.75 3.90
CA VAL A 271 9.70 -1.71 2.45
C VAL A 271 9.16 -0.35 2.04
N ILE A 272 9.75 0.26 1.02
CA ILE A 272 9.30 1.55 0.47
C ILE A 272 9.08 1.35 -1.02
N ASN A 273 7.87 1.63 -1.50
CA ASN A 273 7.56 1.59 -2.92
C ASN A 273 6.84 2.85 -3.38
N GLN A 274 7.21 3.33 -4.56
CA GLN A 274 6.52 4.40 -5.28
C GLN A 274 6.49 4.02 -6.77
N VAL A 275 5.34 4.16 -7.43
CA VAL A 275 5.13 3.60 -8.77
C VAL A 275 5.06 4.66 -9.87
N GLY A 276 5.74 5.78 -9.64
CA GLY A 276 5.78 6.89 -10.58
C GLY A 276 4.53 7.74 -10.50
N ALA A 277 3.89 7.99 -11.62
CA ALA A 277 2.69 8.81 -11.71
C ALA A 277 1.76 8.37 -12.85
N TYR A 278 0.59 9.02 -12.93
CA TYR A 278 -0.36 8.95 -14.05
C TYR A 278 -0.97 7.55 -14.26
N GLY A 279 -0.90 6.68 -13.25
CA GLY A 279 -1.42 5.33 -13.35
C GLY A 279 -0.71 4.45 -14.39
N ILE A 280 0.54 4.79 -14.75
CA ILE A 280 1.38 4.02 -15.66
C ILE A 280 1.75 2.66 -15.05
N ASN A 281 1.99 2.63 -13.74
CA ASN A 281 2.30 1.42 -13.01
C ASN A 281 1.25 1.15 -11.92
N LEU A 282 1.05 -0.14 -11.63
CA LEU A 282 0.36 -0.65 -10.46
C LEU A 282 1.38 -1.38 -9.58
N GLY A 283 1.55 -0.96 -8.34
CA GLY A 283 2.43 -1.65 -7.38
C GLY A 283 1.76 -2.89 -6.82
N ARG A 284 2.55 -3.97 -6.64
CA ARG A 284 2.11 -5.19 -5.97
C ARG A 284 3.18 -5.64 -4.99
N ILE A 285 2.77 -5.89 -3.73
CA ILE A 285 3.62 -6.42 -2.66
C ILE A 285 2.84 -7.53 -1.96
N ASP A 286 3.41 -8.73 -1.95
CA ASP A 286 2.81 -9.90 -1.31
C ASP A 286 3.52 -10.17 0.03
N PHE A 287 2.79 -10.04 1.14
CA PHE A 287 3.24 -10.42 2.48
C PHE A 287 2.80 -11.84 2.80
N TYR A 288 3.72 -12.59 3.39
CA TYR A 288 3.48 -13.94 3.87
C TYR A 288 3.66 -14.00 5.38
N PHE A 289 2.77 -14.74 6.04
CA PHE A 289 2.75 -14.91 7.48
C PHE A 289 2.74 -16.41 7.79
N SER A 290 3.72 -16.85 8.57
CA SER A 290 3.73 -18.13 9.26
C SER A 290 3.60 -17.91 10.77
N ASP A 291 3.46 -18.96 11.57
CA ASP A 291 3.34 -18.82 13.03
C ASP A 291 4.57 -18.15 13.66
N GLU A 292 5.73 -18.19 13.00
CA GLU A 292 6.99 -17.66 13.53
C GLU A 292 7.49 -16.41 12.79
N THR A 293 7.07 -16.18 11.55
CA THR A 293 7.68 -15.14 10.71
C THR A 293 6.68 -14.39 9.81
N LYS A 294 6.96 -13.10 9.60
CA LYS A 294 6.38 -12.28 8.54
C LYS A 294 7.48 -11.97 7.54
N TYR A 295 7.27 -12.27 6.28
CA TYR A 295 8.23 -11.98 5.22
C TYR A 295 7.56 -11.56 3.91
N ILE A 296 8.33 -10.95 3.03
CA ILE A 296 7.92 -10.54 1.69
C ILE A 296 8.57 -11.49 0.70
N SER A 297 7.79 -12.07 -0.19
CA SER A 297 8.34 -12.97 -1.19
C SER A 297 8.19 -12.49 -2.62
N LYS A 298 7.32 -11.50 -2.86
CA LYS A 298 7.06 -11.03 -4.22
C LYS A 298 6.78 -9.53 -4.22
N GLU A 299 7.65 -8.82 -4.91
CA GLU A 299 7.56 -7.39 -5.13
C GLU A 299 7.57 -7.14 -6.63
N LYS A 300 6.57 -6.46 -7.16
CA LYS A 300 6.49 -6.18 -8.59
C LYS A 300 5.73 -4.89 -8.86
N ASN A 301 6.32 -4.03 -9.68
CA ASN A 301 5.59 -2.95 -10.31
C ASN A 301 5.11 -3.43 -11.70
N ILE A 302 3.80 -3.40 -11.90
CA ILE A 302 3.13 -3.91 -13.09
C ILE A 302 2.88 -2.73 -14.01
N VAL A 303 3.48 -2.74 -15.20
CA VAL A 303 3.23 -1.71 -16.21
C VAL A 303 1.82 -1.89 -16.78
N VAL A 304 1.05 -0.80 -16.82
CA VAL A 304 -0.30 -0.78 -17.39
C VAL A 304 -0.21 -0.43 -18.87
N ILE A 305 -0.36 -1.44 -19.74
CA ILE A 305 -0.28 -1.32 -21.21
C ILE A 305 -1.45 -2.04 -21.89
#